data_6271ac098f5c1abe146c73d708541c7e
#
_entry.id   6271ac098f5c1abe146c73d708541c7e
#
_cell.length_a   1.000
_cell.length_b   1.000
_cell.length_c   1.000
_cell.angle_alpha   90.00
_cell.angle_beta   90.00
_cell.angle_gamma   90.00
#
_symmetry.space_group_name_H-M   'P 1'
#
loop_
_entity.id
_entity.type
_entity.pdbx_description
1 polymer ?
#
loop_
_entity_poly.entity_id
_entity_poly.type
_entity_poly.pdbx_seq_one_letter_code
_entity_poly.pdbx_strand_id
1 'polypeptide(L)'
;DAVKRALDVLKGARRPLIILGKGAAYAQADDAIRTLVERSGVPFLPMSMAKGLLPDTHPQSASAARSLVLKDADVVMLIGARLNWLLSHGKGKTWGAVGTQKFIHVDIEPREMDSNVEIAAPVVGDIGSVVAAMLAKIGGDWPKPTAWAQLVRTKVEENVAKMAPRLKNNNNPMDYHGALGALREIIRERPDTMLVNEGANTLDFARSIIDIYQPRMRIDVGTWGIMGIGMGYSVAAAIETGKPVLTVCGDSAFGFSGMEIETIC
;
A
#
# COMPACT_ATOMS: atom_id res chain seq x y z
N ASP A 1 14.99 -16.68 16.58
CA ASP A 1 15.47 -15.50 17.32
C ASP A 1 15.09 -14.17 16.65
N ALA A 2 15.23 -14.02 15.32
CA ALA A 2 14.89 -12.78 14.60
C ALA A 2 13.41 -12.39 14.74
N VAL A 3 12.47 -13.33 14.54
CA VAL A 3 11.03 -13.12 14.71
C VAL A 3 10.70 -12.68 16.13
N LYS A 4 11.31 -13.30 17.15
CA LYS A 4 11.10 -12.88 18.55
C LYS A 4 11.55 -11.43 18.77
N ARG A 5 12.77 -11.06 18.32
CA ARG A 5 13.28 -9.70 18.41
C ARG A 5 12.36 -8.68 17.70
N ALA A 6 11.88 -9.02 16.50
CA ALA A 6 10.95 -8.17 15.78
C ALA A 6 9.64 -7.94 16.56
N LEU A 7 9.07 -8.99 17.16
CA LEU A 7 7.87 -8.88 17.99
C LEU A 7 8.14 -8.13 19.30
N ASP A 8 9.29 -8.30 19.92
CA ASP A 8 9.66 -7.55 21.13
C ASP A 8 9.76 -6.04 20.83
N VAL A 9 10.34 -5.65 19.69
CA VAL A 9 10.39 -4.26 19.24
C VAL A 9 8.98 -3.73 18.97
N LEU A 10 8.13 -4.51 18.26
CA LEU A 10 6.76 -4.10 17.94
C LEU A 10 5.89 -3.98 19.21
N LYS A 11 6.05 -4.91 20.16
CA LYS A 11 5.31 -4.93 21.43
C LYS A 11 5.60 -3.71 22.29
N GLY A 12 6.82 -3.19 22.23
CA GLY A 12 7.24 -1.99 22.95
C GLY A 12 6.81 -0.67 22.31
N ALA A 13 6.21 -0.70 21.14
CA ALA A 13 5.82 0.50 20.42
C ALA A 13 4.58 1.17 21.03
N ARG A 14 4.57 2.50 21.03
CA ARG A 14 3.39 3.31 21.38
C ARG A 14 2.60 3.73 20.15
N ARG A 15 3.29 3.93 19.03
CA ARG A 15 2.74 4.39 17.76
C ARG A 15 3.26 3.53 16.60
N PRO A 16 2.97 2.21 16.61
CA PRO A 16 3.43 1.32 15.55
C PRO A 16 2.71 1.57 14.22
N LEU A 17 3.41 1.26 13.12
CA LEU A 17 2.88 1.25 11.77
C LEU A 17 3.36 -0.01 11.04
N ILE A 18 2.48 -0.67 10.29
CA ILE A 18 2.85 -1.71 9.34
C ILE A 18 2.79 -1.12 7.93
N ILE A 19 3.87 -1.22 7.16
CA ILE A 19 3.88 -0.86 5.73
C ILE A 19 3.92 -2.16 4.92
N LEU A 20 2.90 -2.33 4.08
CA LEU A 20 2.78 -3.49 3.20
C LEU A 20 3.30 -3.13 1.81
N GLY A 21 4.32 -3.82 1.36
CA GLY A 21 4.90 -3.62 0.03
C GLY A 21 4.42 -4.64 -1.00
N LYS A 22 4.92 -4.49 -2.22
CA LYS A 22 4.65 -5.43 -3.32
C LYS A 22 5.02 -6.87 -2.94
N GLY A 23 6.14 -7.05 -2.23
CA GLY A 23 6.56 -8.38 -1.75
C GLY A 23 5.50 -9.06 -0.89
N ALA A 24 4.83 -8.32 0.00
CA ALA A 24 3.74 -8.85 0.82
C ALA A 24 2.56 -9.34 -0.04
N ALA A 25 2.17 -8.56 -1.05
CA ALA A 25 1.08 -8.93 -1.95
C ALA A 25 1.40 -10.17 -2.81
N TYR A 26 2.65 -10.27 -3.28
CA TYR A 26 3.07 -11.39 -4.14
C TYR A 26 3.51 -12.64 -3.38
N ALA A 27 3.72 -12.56 -2.08
CA ALA A 27 3.91 -13.74 -1.23
C ALA A 27 2.63 -14.59 -1.07
N GLN A 28 1.49 -14.07 -1.49
CA GLN A 28 0.17 -14.74 -1.43
C GLN A 28 -0.21 -15.23 -0.01
N ALA A 29 0.30 -14.56 1.02
CA ALA A 29 0.01 -14.84 2.42
C ALA A 29 -1.09 -13.93 2.97
N ASP A 30 -2.12 -13.66 2.16
CA ASP A 30 -3.12 -12.61 2.38
C ASP A 30 -3.84 -12.76 3.73
N ASP A 31 -4.35 -13.96 4.05
CA ASP A 31 -5.09 -14.21 5.29
C ASP A 31 -4.18 -14.14 6.53
N ALA A 32 -2.93 -14.60 6.41
CA ALA A 32 -1.97 -14.52 7.49
C ALA A 32 -1.60 -13.07 7.79
N ILE A 33 -1.36 -12.25 6.76
CA ILE A 33 -1.06 -10.82 6.91
C ILE A 33 -2.27 -10.06 7.47
N ARG A 34 -3.47 -10.36 6.99
CA ARG A 34 -4.72 -9.80 7.54
C ARG A 34 -4.84 -10.12 9.03
N THR A 35 -4.66 -11.38 9.38
CA THR A 35 -4.71 -11.85 10.78
C THR A 35 -3.66 -11.14 11.64
N LEU A 36 -2.45 -10.92 11.13
CA LEU A 36 -1.40 -10.17 11.84
C LEU A 36 -1.84 -8.73 12.13
N VAL A 37 -2.37 -8.02 11.13
CA VAL A 37 -2.87 -6.65 11.27
C VAL A 37 -4.02 -6.60 12.30
N GLU A 38 -5.01 -7.46 12.16
CA GLU A 38 -6.20 -7.48 13.03
C GLU A 38 -5.86 -7.86 14.48
N ARG A 39 -5.02 -8.90 14.68
CA ARG A 39 -4.61 -9.31 16.04
C ARG A 39 -3.73 -8.29 16.73
N SER A 40 -2.79 -7.70 15.99
CA SER A 40 -1.91 -6.68 16.55
C SER A 40 -2.62 -5.36 16.83
N GLY A 41 -3.69 -5.05 16.12
CA GLY A 41 -4.39 -3.76 16.20
C GLY A 41 -3.59 -2.59 15.60
N VAL A 42 -2.49 -2.88 14.89
CA VAL A 42 -1.58 -1.87 14.34
C VAL A 42 -2.16 -1.29 13.04
N PRO A 43 -2.21 0.05 12.90
CA PRO A 43 -2.56 0.66 11.61
C PRO A 43 -1.60 0.24 10.49
N PHE A 44 -2.12 0.05 9.28
CA PHE A 44 -1.29 -0.33 8.14
C PHE A 44 -1.38 0.68 6.99
N LEU A 45 -0.30 0.76 6.22
CA LEU A 45 -0.18 1.58 5.02
C LEU A 45 0.23 0.69 3.84
N PRO A 46 -0.67 0.45 2.86
CA PRO A 46 -0.29 -0.30 1.66
C PRO A 46 0.49 0.60 0.70
N MET A 47 1.58 0.07 0.15
CA MET A 47 2.22 0.65 -1.03
C MET A 47 1.40 0.29 -2.28
N SER A 48 1.68 0.95 -3.39
CA SER A 48 0.84 0.96 -4.59
C SER A 48 0.29 -0.42 -5.00
N MET A 49 1.18 -1.40 -5.24
CA MET A 49 0.78 -2.75 -5.68
C MET A 49 0.41 -3.68 -4.51
N ALA A 50 0.46 -3.20 -3.27
CA ALA A 50 -0.05 -3.89 -2.09
C ALA A 50 -1.47 -3.44 -1.71
N LYS A 51 -2.02 -2.43 -2.39
CA LYS A 51 -3.42 -2.02 -2.20
C LYS A 51 -4.35 -3.21 -2.48
N GLY A 52 -5.34 -3.38 -1.63
CA GLY A 52 -6.26 -4.51 -1.70
C GLY A 52 -5.80 -5.77 -0.98
N LEU A 53 -4.55 -5.87 -0.53
CA LEU A 53 -4.10 -6.99 0.31
C LEU A 53 -4.99 -7.14 1.55
N LEU A 54 -5.26 -6.01 2.22
CA LEU A 54 -6.48 -5.77 2.96
C LEU A 54 -7.27 -4.70 2.17
N PRO A 55 -8.60 -4.70 2.20
CA PRO A 55 -9.36 -3.63 1.56
C PRO A 55 -8.87 -2.26 1.98
N ASP A 56 -8.74 -1.31 1.05
CA ASP A 56 -8.30 0.05 1.40
C ASP A 56 -9.28 0.74 2.38
N THR A 57 -10.53 0.28 2.42
CA THR A 57 -11.57 0.70 3.38
C THR A 57 -11.51 0.00 4.74
N HIS A 58 -10.52 -0.87 4.97
CA HIS A 58 -10.36 -1.56 6.25
C HIS A 58 -10.21 -0.57 7.41
N PRO A 59 -10.82 -0.79 8.59
CA PRO A 59 -10.79 0.16 9.72
C PRO A 59 -9.39 0.56 10.21
N GLN A 60 -8.39 -0.29 10.00
CA GLN A 60 -7.00 -0.03 10.35
C GLN A 60 -6.18 0.58 9.20
N SER A 61 -6.79 0.83 8.02
CA SER A 61 -6.10 1.46 6.90
C SER A 61 -5.72 2.90 7.25
N ALA A 62 -4.44 3.23 7.09
CA ALA A 62 -3.89 4.56 7.31
C ALA A 62 -3.66 5.34 6.00
N SER A 63 -4.18 4.86 4.87
CA SER A 63 -3.90 5.42 3.53
C SER A 63 -4.18 6.92 3.46
N ALA A 64 -5.34 7.38 3.95
CA ALA A 64 -5.69 8.80 3.97
C ALA A 64 -4.98 9.61 5.07
N ALA A 65 -4.28 8.96 6.01
CA ALA A 65 -3.48 9.59 7.05
C ALA A 65 -1.96 9.37 6.84
N ARG A 66 -1.53 9.05 5.62
CA ARG A 66 -0.14 8.69 5.28
C ARG A 66 0.90 9.62 5.91
N SER A 67 0.75 10.92 5.78
CA SER A 67 1.72 11.90 6.30
C SER A 67 1.84 11.85 7.82
N LEU A 68 0.72 11.67 8.53
CA LEU A 68 0.69 11.52 9.99
C LEU A 68 1.46 10.26 10.41
N VAL A 69 1.10 9.11 9.83
CA VAL A 69 1.65 7.83 10.30
C VAL A 69 3.13 7.67 9.96
N LEU A 70 3.60 8.20 8.82
CA LEU A 70 5.02 8.17 8.49
C LEU A 70 5.84 9.09 9.40
N LYS A 71 5.30 10.25 9.76
CA LYS A 71 5.99 11.23 10.59
C LYS A 71 6.04 10.83 12.07
N ASP A 72 4.93 10.31 12.59
CA ASP A 72 4.72 10.20 14.04
C ASP A 72 4.84 8.76 14.58
N ALA A 73 4.93 7.74 13.71
CA ALA A 73 5.18 6.37 14.14
C ALA A 73 6.54 6.28 14.87
N ASP A 74 6.60 5.54 15.98
CA ASP A 74 7.85 5.26 16.70
C ASP A 74 8.49 3.92 16.30
N VAL A 75 7.66 2.97 15.82
CA VAL A 75 8.12 1.70 15.24
C VAL A 75 7.42 1.48 13.91
N VAL A 76 8.18 1.21 12.87
CA VAL A 76 7.67 0.92 11.53
C VAL A 76 8.09 -0.48 11.12
N MET A 77 7.12 -1.36 10.90
CA MET A 77 7.35 -2.70 10.35
C MET A 77 7.11 -2.70 8.84
N LEU A 78 8.17 -2.91 8.09
CA LEU A 78 8.12 -3.09 6.63
C LEU A 78 7.94 -4.58 6.33
N ILE A 79 6.92 -4.94 5.57
CA ILE A 79 6.67 -6.31 5.11
C ILE A 79 6.70 -6.32 3.59
N GLY A 80 7.77 -6.84 3.00
CA GLY A 80 8.00 -6.85 1.57
C GLY A 80 7.99 -5.45 0.94
N ALA A 81 8.40 -4.45 1.70
CA ALA A 81 8.44 -3.04 1.33
C ALA A 81 9.86 -2.48 1.53
N ARG A 82 10.38 -1.80 0.52
CA ARG A 82 11.73 -1.20 0.56
C ARG A 82 11.68 0.28 0.92
N LEU A 83 12.66 0.75 1.66
CA LEU A 83 12.86 2.18 1.93
C LEU A 83 13.56 2.85 0.74
N ASN A 84 12.92 2.84 -0.42
CA ASN A 84 13.38 3.48 -1.63
C ASN A 84 12.84 4.93 -1.75
N TRP A 85 12.98 5.55 -2.92
CA TRP A 85 12.53 6.91 -3.18
C TRP A 85 11.01 7.12 -2.94
N LEU A 86 10.17 6.09 -3.14
CA LEU A 86 8.72 6.14 -2.86
C LEU A 86 8.40 6.37 -1.36
N LEU A 87 9.31 5.98 -0.50
CA LEU A 87 9.28 6.20 0.95
C LEU A 87 10.37 7.18 1.41
N SER A 88 10.85 8.04 0.51
CA SER A 88 11.89 9.03 0.80
C SER A 88 13.11 8.42 1.52
N HIS A 89 13.45 7.18 1.19
CA HIS A 89 14.56 6.41 1.77
C HIS A 89 14.53 6.31 3.31
N GLY A 90 13.36 6.42 3.92
CA GLY A 90 13.24 6.40 5.39
C GLY A 90 13.75 7.67 6.08
N LYS A 91 13.93 8.77 5.35
CA LYS A 91 14.59 10.00 5.83
C LYS A 91 13.83 11.26 5.40
N GLY A 92 14.29 12.41 5.88
CA GLY A 92 13.82 13.73 5.46
C GLY A 92 12.47 14.12 6.07
N LYS A 93 11.80 15.11 5.46
CA LYS A 93 10.60 15.75 6.00
C LYS A 93 9.36 14.84 6.10
N THR A 94 9.38 13.72 5.36
CA THR A 94 8.29 12.74 5.34
C THR A 94 8.24 11.93 6.63
N TRP A 95 9.40 11.74 7.26
CA TRP A 95 9.61 10.91 8.44
C TRP A 95 9.83 11.75 9.70
N GLY A 96 9.84 11.12 10.86
CA GLY A 96 10.25 11.74 12.11
C GLY A 96 11.73 12.14 12.12
N ALA A 97 12.18 12.76 13.20
CA ALA A 97 13.58 13.11 13.35
C ALA A 97 14.46 11.84 13.30
N VAL A 98 15.66 11.95 12.74
CA VAL A 98 16.60 10.83 12.63
C VAL A 98 16.85 10.21 14.00
N GLY A 99 16.77 8.89 14.08
CA GLY A 99 16.98 8.12 15.32
C GLY A 99 15.78 8.04 16.26
N THR A 100 14.66 8.71 15.95
CA THR A 100 13.43 8.62 16.77
C THR A 100 12.51 7.46 16.37
N GLN A 101 12.72 6.87 15.20
CA GLN A 101 11.93 5.77 14.65
C GLN A 101 12.78 4.51 14.56
N LYS A 102 12.23 3.39 14.99
CA LYS A 102 12.84 2.06 14.84
C LYS A 102 12.18 1.34 13.68
N PHE A 103 12.98 0.66 12.86
CA PHE A 103 12.51 -0.11 11.74
C PHE A 103 12.64 -1.61 12.01
N ILE A 104 11.57 -2.34 11.73
CA ILE A 104 11.53 -3.79 11.57
C ILE A 104 11.42 -4.05 10.09
N HIS A 105 12.25 -4.90 9.51
CA HIS A 105 12.19 -5.16 8.07
C HIS A 105 12.09 -6.66 7.81
N VAL A 106 10.98 -7.07 7.21
CA VAL A 106 10.71 -8.44 6.76
C VAL A 106 10.82 -8.45 5.24
N ASP A 107 11.84 -9.11 4.73
CA ASP A 107 12.07 -9.24 3.29
C ASP A 107 12.79 -10.56 2.98
N ILE A 108 12.63 -11.04 1.75
CA ILE A 108 13.34 -12.22 1.25
C ILE A 108 14.77 -11.88 0.82
N GLU A 109 15.03 -10.61 0.47
CA GLU A 109 16.31 -10.14 -0.05
C GLU A 109 17.17 -9.52 1.08
N PRO A 110 18.25 -10.19 1.51
CA PRO A 110 19.07 -9.70 2.62
C PRO A 110 19.78 -8.38 2.30
N ARG A 111 20.04 -8.05 1.03
CA ARG A 111 20.69 -6.81 0.62
C ARG A 111 19.81 -5.56 0.79
N GLU A 112 18.51 -5.73 1.01
CA GLU A 112 17.61 -4.62 1.33
C GLU A 112 17.74 -4.16 2.80
N MET A 113 18.36 -4.98 3.67
CA MET A 113 18.58 -4.62 5.08
C MET A 113 19.64 -3.51 5.19
N ASP A 114 19.39 -2.55 6.05
CA ASP A 114 20.29 -1.41 6.35
C ASP A 114 20.70 -0.56 5.12
N SER A 115 19.99 -0.72 3.99
CA SER A 115 20.35 -0.04 2.74
C SER A 115 20.26 1.49 2.84
N ASN A 116 19.37 2.03 3.68
CA ASN A 116 19.16 3.47 3.82
C ASN A 116 19.09 3.96 5.28
N VAL A 117 18.61 3.11 6.18
CA VAL A 117 18.52 3.37 7.64
C VAL A 117 18.88 2.11 8.38
N GLU A 118 19.35 2.27 9.60
CA GLU A 118 19.60 1.14 10.49
C GLU A 118 18.28 0.39 10.79
N ILE A 119 18.29 -0.92 10.63
CA ILE A 119 17.17 -1.80 10.93
C ILE A 119 17.32 -2.41 12.31
N ALA A 120 16.46 -2.00 13.24
CA ALA A 120 16.48 -2.49 14.62
C ALA A 120 16.19 -3.98 14.74
N ALA A 121 15.37 -4.53 13.83
CA ALA A 121 15.05 -5.95 13.79
C ALA A 121 14.90 -6.44 12.34
N PRO A 122 15.99 -6.86 11.69
CA PRO A 122 15.93 -7.50 10.38
C PRO A 122 15.40 -8.93 10.51
N VAL A 123 14.50 -9.32 9.59
CA VAL A 123 13.95 -10.68 9.47
C VAL A 123 14.01 -11.08 8.01
N VAL A 124 15.04 -11.79 7.63
CA VAL A 124 15.23 -12.31 6.27
C VAL A 124 14.52 -13.64 6.14
N GLY A 125 13.61 -13.76 5.17
CA GLY A 125 12.89 -14.98 4.90
C GLY A 125 11.64 -14.79 4.04
N ASP A 126 11.03 -15.91 3.67
CA ASP A 126 9.73 -15.91 3.00
C ASP A 126 8.66 -15.24 3.89
N ILE A 127 7.91 -14.32 3.33
CA ILE A 127 6.96 -13.50 4.10
C ILE A 127 5.86 -14.36 4.73
N GLY A 128 5.33 -15.34 4.01
CA GLY A 128 4.29 -16.22 4.52
C GLY A 128 4.77 -17.01 5.75
N SER A 129 5.96 -17.60 5.66
CA SER A 129 6.60 -18.35 6.75
C SER A 129 6.92 -17.45 7.95
N VAL A 130 7.43 -16.24 7.70
CA VAL A 130 7.74 -15.26 8.77
C VAL A 130 6.47 -14.82 9.48
N VAL A 131 5.42 -14.46 8.73
CA VAL A 131 4.14 -14.02 9.32
C VAL A 131 3.48 -15.14 10.09
N ALA A 132 3.50 -16.38 9.60
CA ALA A 132 3.01 -17.55 10.34
C ALA A 132 3.77 -17.73 11.67
N ALA A 133 5.10 -17.60 11.64
CA ALA A 133 5.93 -17.67 12.86
C ALA A 133 5.65 -16.53 13.85
N MET A 134 5.32 -15.33 13.35
CA MET A 134 4.87 -14.20 14.18
C MET A 134 3.52 -14.51 14.83
N LEU A 135 2.56 -14.99 14.06
CA LEU A 135 1.21 -15.31 14.54
C LEU A 135 1.20 -16.41 15.61
N ALA A 136 2.10 -17.39 15.51
CA ALA A 136 2.28 -18.41 16.52
C ALA A 136 2.74 -17.87 17.89
N LYS A 137 3.29 -16.65 17.91
CA LYS A 137 3.79 -15.98 19.13
C LYS A 137 2.92 -14.82 19.61
N ILE A 138 1.98 -14.35 18.78
CA ILE A 138 1.00 -13.31 19.17
C ILE A 138 -0.18 -13.99 19.85
N GLY A 139 -0.20 -13.91 21.18
CA GLY A 139 -1.29 -14.40 22.02
C GLY A 139 -2.49 -13.45 22.09
N GLY A 140 -3.55 -13.87 22.78
CA GLY A 140 -4.75 -13.05 23.00
C GLY A 140 -4.51 -11.82 23.89
N ASP A 141 -3.43 -11.80 24.65
CA ASP A 141 -2.96 -10.72 25.53
C ASP A 141 -2.05 -9.70 24.84
N TRP A 142 -1.96 -9.73 23.51
CA TRP A 142 -1.14 -8.79 22.76
C TRP A 142 -1.58 -7.34 23.00
N PRO A 143 -0.68 -6.44 23.41
CA PRO A 143 -1.03 -5.05 23.67
C PRO A 143 -1.37 -4.31 22.37
N LYS A 144 -2.63 -3.89 22.25
CA LYS A 144 -3.10 -3.13 21.09
C LYS A 144 -2.82 -1.64 21.30
N PRO A 145 -2.33 -0.91 20.27
CA PRO A 145 -2.06 0.52 20.35
C PRO A 145 -3.36 1.35 20.21
N THR A 146 -4.34 1.15 21.09
CA THR A 146 -5.72 1.64 20.94
C THR A 146 -5.80 3.16 20.77
N ALA A 147 -5.08 3.92 21.58
CA ALA A 147 -5.08 5.38 21.49
C ALA A 147 -4.50 5.88 20.15
N TRP A 148 -3.43 5.25 19.69
CA TRP A 148 -2.81 5.55 18.40
C TRP A 148 -3.72 5.17 17.23
N ALA A 149 -4.27 3.97 17.25
CA ALA A 149 -5.20 3.51 16.22
C ALA A 149 -6.43 4.43 16.11
N GLN A 150 -6.96 4.90 17.24
CA GLN A 150 -8.07 5.86 17.25
C GLN A 150 -7.68 7.21 16.66
N LEU A 151 -6.50 7.74 17.00
CA LEU A 151 -6.00 9.01 16.45
C LEU A 151 -5.82 8.91 14.93
N VAL A 152 -5.23 7.81 14.44
CA VAL A 152 -5.08 7.55 13.00
C VAL A 152 -6.45 7.48 12.32
N ARG A 153 -7.40 6.76 12.91
CA ARG A 153 -8.76 6.62 12.37
C ARG A 153 -9.47 7.96 12.26
N THR A 154 -9.44 8.77 13.32
CA THR A 154 -10.01 10.14 13.30
C THR A 154 -9.40 10.95 12.17
N LYS A 155 -8.06 10.87 11.98
CA LYS A 155 -7.38 11.59 10.90
C LYS A 155 -7.77 11.09 9.51
N VAL A 156 -7.97 9.79 9.36
CA VAL A 156 -8.48 9.19 8.11
C VAL A 156 -9.88 9.74 7.81
N GLU A 157 -10.79 9.71 8.78
CA GLU A 157 -12.17 10.18 8.64
C GLU A 157 -12.22 11.67 8.26
N GLU A 158 -11.43 12.53 8.92
CA GLU A 158 -11.30 13.95 8.59
C GLU A 158 -10.85 14.18 7.13
N ASN A 159 -9.79 13.46 6.72
CA ASN A 159 -9.23 13.63 5.38
C ASN A 159 -10.15 13.08 4.29
N VAL A 160 -10.84 11.97 4.54
CA VAL A 160 -11.87 11.42 3.64
C VAL A 160 -13.03 12.40 3.50
N ALA A 161 -13.55 12.93 4.60
CA ALA A 161 -14.63 13.91 4.58
C ALA A 161 -14.22 15.18 3.82
N LYS A 162 -12.98 15.67 4.00
CA LYS A 162 -12.45 16.82 3.27
C LYS A 162 -12.29 16.56 1.77
N MET A 163 -11.97 15.32 1.37
CA MET A 163 -11.80 14.93 -0.03
C MET A 163 -13.14 14.70 -0.73
N ALA A 164 -14.16 14.23 -0.04
CA ALA A 164 -15.43 13.79 -0.62
C ALA A 164 -16.11 14.81 -1.57
N PRO A 165 -16.18 16.12 -1.27
CA PRO A 165 -16.76 17.10 -2.20
C PRO A 165 -15.96 17.22 -3.51
N ARG A 166 -14.62 17.06 -3.45
CA ARG A 166 -13.75 17.15 -4.63
C ARG A 166 -13.96 15.96 -5.58
N LEU A 167 -14.20 14.77 -5.01
CA LEU A 167 -14.45 13.55 -5.79
C LEU A 167 -15.81 13.56 -6.49
N LYS A 168 -16.73 14.39 -6.01
CA LYS A 168 -18.08 14.57 -6.62
C LYS A 168 -18.15 15.76 -7.57
N ASN A 169 -17.02 16.45 -7.78
CA ASN A 169 -16.98 17.61 -8.64
C ASN A 169 -17.21 17.21 -10.11
N ASN A 170 -18.18 17.86 -10.74
CA ASN A 170 -18.54 17.62 -12.14
C ASN A 170 -18.33 18.90 -12.99
N ASN A 171 -17.25 19.61 -12.74
CA ASN A 171 -16.88 20.82 -13.49
C ASN A 171 -16.60 20.47 -14.97
N ASN A 172 -16.81 21.45 -15.83
CA ASN A 172 -16.42 21.37 -17.23
C ASN A 172 -15.37 22.50 -17.53
N PRO A 173 -14.12 22.17 -17.86
CA PRO A 173 -13.55 20.83 -17.97
C PRO A 173 -13.43 20.09 -16.64
N MET A 174 -13.55 18.75 -16.70
CA MET A 174 -13.44 17.89 -15.52
C MET A 174 -12.01 17.88 -14.97
N ASP A 175 -11.86 17.99 -13.66
CA ASP A 175 -10.56 17.85 -13.01
C ASP A 175 -10.22 16.39 -12.66
N TYR A 176 -8.96 16.15 -12.23
CA TYR A 176 -8.50 14.80 -11.84
C TYR A 176 -9.36 14.17 -10.74
N HIS A 177 -9.82 14.95 -9.78
CA HIS A 177 -10.58 14.42 -8.66
C HIS A 177 -11.97 13.95 -9.09
N GLY A 178 -12.65 14.73 -9.91
CA GLY A 178 -13.96 14.37 -10.46
C GLY A 178 -13.86 13.12 -11.34
N ALA A 179 -12.92 13.11 -12.28
CA ALA A 179 -12.71 11.96 -13.18
C ALA A 179 -12.37 10.68 -12.41
N LEU A 180 -11.38 10.73 -11.52
CA LEU A 180 -10.97 9.56 -10.73
C LEU A 180 -12.00 9.19 -9.67
N GLY A 181 -12.82 10.13 -9.20
CA GLY A 181 -13.97 9.89 -8.34
C GLY A 181 -15.00 8.99 -9.04
N ALA A 182 -15.31 9.27 -10.30
CA ALA A 182 -16.21 8.40 -11.11
C ALA A 182 -15.60 6.99 -11.29
N LEU A 183 -14.32 6.89 -11.60
CA LEU A 183 -13.64 5.59 -11.75
C LEU A 183 -13.59 4.80 -10.43
N ARG A 184 -13.43 5.50 -9.30
CA ARG A 184 -13.51 4.88 -7.96
C ARG A 184 -14.87 4.20 -7.73
N GLU A 185 -15.96 4.85 -8.13
CA GLU A 185 -17.31 4.27 -8.02
C GLU A 185 -17.45 3.00 -8.86
N ILE A 186 -16.91 2.98 -10.09
CA ILE A 186 -16.89 1.78 -10.94
C ILE A 186 -16.18 0.61 -10.22
N ILE A 187 -15.00 0.84 -9.66
CA ILE A 187 -14.27 -0.19 -8.91
C ILE A 187 -15.04 -0.61 -7.64
N ARG A 188 -15.72 0.32 -6.97
CA ARG A 188 -16.55 0.01 -5.80
C ARG A 188 -17.73 -0.91 -6.14
N GLU A 189 -18.40 -0.65 -7.27
CA GLU A 189 -19.52 -1.45 -7.75
C GLU A 189 -19.08 -2.80 -8.33
N ARG A 190 -17.88 -2.84 -8.88
CA ARG A 190 -17.28 -4.03 -9.48
C ARG A 190 -15.88 -4.29 -8.91
N PRO A 191 -15.77 -4.76 -7.65
CA PRO A 191 -14.49 -4.91 -6.96
C PRO A 191 -13.60 -6.02 -7.53
N ASP A 192 -14.10 -6.82 -8.46
CA ASP A 192 -13.40 -7.80 -9.27
C ASP A 192 -12.73 -7.19 -10.53
N THR A 193 -12.84 -5.89 -10.76
CA THR A 193 -12.18 -5.19 -11.87
C THR A 193 -10.70 -4.99 -11.56
N MET A 194 -9.83 -5.43 -12.50
CA MET A 194 -8.39 -5.15 -12.43
C MET A 194 -8.13 -3.69 -12.76
N LEU A 195 -7.37 -2.99 -11.92
CA LEU A 195 -6.89 -1.64 -12.22
C LEU A 195 -5.46 -1.70 -12.76
N VAL A 196 -5.27 -1.28 -13.99
CA VAL A 196 -3.95 -0.99 -14.57
C VAL A 196 -3.74 0.51 -14.57
N ASN A 197 -2.64 0.98 -13.99
CA ASN A 197 -2.40 2.40 -13.82
C ASN A 197 -0.98 2.81 -14.22
N GLU A 198 -0.91 3.78 -15.12
CA GLU A 198 0.32 4.28 -15.71
C GLU A 198 0.31 5.80 -15.84
N GLY A 199 1.48 6.40 -16.00
CA GLY A 199 1.69 7.83 -16.14
C GLY A 199 2.31 8.47 -14.89
N ALA A 200 2.47 9.79 -14.89
CA ALA A 200 2.98 10.52 -13.73
C ALA A 200 1.84 10.97 -12.79
N ASN A 201 1.12 12.03 -13.17
CA ASN A 201 0.03 12.56 -12.36
C ASN A 201 -1.13 11.55 -12.22
N THR A 202 -1.49 10.86 -13.29
CA THR A 202 -2.52 9.81 -13.25
C THR A 202 -2.16 8.69 -12.27
N LEU A 203 -0.87 8.29 -12.20
CA LEU A 203 -0.40 7.28 -11.28
C LEU A 203 -0.57 7.74 -9.82
N ASP A 204 -0.13 8.95 -9.50
CA ASP A 204 -0.14 9.46 -8.14
C ASP A 204 -1.56 9.78 -7.64
N PHE A 205 -2.37 10.41 -8.47
CA PHE A 205 -3.76 10.73 -8.10
C PHE A 205 -4.62 9.45 -8.00
N ALA A 206 -4.53 8.54 -8.98
CA ALA A 206 -5.30 7.30 -8.95
C ALA A 206 -4.93 6.42 -7.73
N ARG A 207 -3.64 6.33 -7.39
CA ARG A 207 -3.19 5.62 -6.18
C ARG A 207 -3.83 6.17 -4.90
N SER A 208 -4.03 7.49 -4.84
CA SER A 208 -4.58 8.16 -3.67
C SER A 208 -6.10 8.15 -3.61
N ILE A 209 -6.78 8.05 -4.77
CA ILE A 209 -8.23 8.22 -4.89
C ILE A 209 -8.95 6.89 -5.04
N ILE A 210 -8.44 5.98 -5.88
CA ILE A 210 -9.13 4.73 -6.19
C ILE A 210 -8.81 3.68 -5.11
N ASP A 211 -9.84 3.22 -4.41
CA ASP A 211 -9.73 2.14 -3.44
C ASP A 211 -9.70 0.77 -4.14
N ILE A 212 -8.92 -0.14 -3.60
CA ILE A 212 -8.83 -1.53 -4.05
C ILE A 212 -9.31 -2.44 -2.91
N TYR A 213 -10.10 -3.44 -3.25
CA TYR A 213 -10.81 -4.27 -2.27
C TYR A 213 -10.29 -5.70 -2.17
N GLN A 214 -9.55 -6.16 -3.16
CA GLN A 214 -9.03 -7.52 -3.25
C GLN A 214 -7.53 -7.53 -3.56
N PRO A 215 -6.79 -8.54 -3.09
CA PRO A 215 -5.36 -8.66 -3.35
C PRO A 215 -5.04 -8.75 -4.84
N ARG A 216 -3.93 -8.13 -5.24
CA ARG A 216 -3.38 -8.19 -6.61
C ARG A 216 -4.29 -7.66 -7.72
N MET A 217 -5.32 -6.87 -7.35
CA MET A 217 -6.23 -6.23 -8.32
C MET A 217 -5.73 -4.88 -8.83
N ARG A 218 -4.48 -4.53 -8.55
CA ARG A 218 -3.82 -3.33 -9.06
C ARG A 218 -2.44 -3.67 -9.62
N ILE A 219 -2.22 -3.27 -10.87
CA ILE A 219 -0.91 -3.32 -11.54
C ILE A 219 -0.51 -1.90 -11.90
N ASP A 220 0.74 -1.53 -11.65
CA ASP A 220 1.31 -0.25 -12.05
C ASP A 220 2.79 -0.37 -12.43
N VAL A 221 3.38 0.74 -12.85
CA VAL A 221 4.76 0.81 -13.34
C VAL A 221 5.83 0.58 -12.26
N GLY A 222 5.42 0.39 -11.01
CA GLY A 222 6.30 0.10 -9.88
C GLY A 222 7.34 1.20 -9.64
N THR A 223 8.54 0.79 -9.25
CA THR A 223 9.65 1.70 -8.92
C THR A 223 10.31 2.33 -10.16
N TRP A 224 10.21 1.67 -11.32
CA TRP A 224 10.84 2.15 -12.55
C TRP A 224 10.14 3.39 -13.14
N GLY A 225 8.82 3.49 -12.98
CA GLY A 225 8.05 4.66 -13.43
C GLY A 225 8.09 4.88 -14.94
N ILE A 226 8.31 3.84 -15.74
CA ILE A 226 8.35 3.93 -17.20
C ILE A 226 6.95 4.12 -17.78
N MET A 227 6.88 4.72 -18.96
CA MET A 227 5.65 4.89 -19.74
C MET A 227 5.60 3.91 -20.91
N GLY A 228 4.38 3.54 -21.34
CA GLY A 228 4.13 2.69 -22.51
C GLY A 228 3.86 1.21 -22.19
N ILE A 229 3.90 0.81 -20.91
CA ILE A 229 3.67 -0.59 -20.53
C ILE A 229 2.21 -0.87 -20.14
N GLY A 230 1.40 0.16 -19.89
CA GLY A 230 0.04 0.01 -19.37
C GLY A 230 -0.87 -0.79 -20.27
N MET A 231 -0.81 -0.57 -21.58
CA MET A 231 -1.64 -1.33 -22.53
C MET A 231 -1.25 -2.81 -22.56
N GLY A 232 0.06 -3.12 -22.59
CA GLY A 232 0.53 -4.52 -22.47
C GLY A 232 0.12 -5.20 -21.16
N TYR A 233 0.15 -4.47 -20.03
CA TYR A 233 -0.38 -4.95 -18.76
C TYR A 233 -1.89 -5.19 -18.81
N SER A 234 -2.64 -4.37 -19.55
CA SER A 234 -4.10 -4.53 -19.71
C SER A 234 -4.43 -5.79 -20.48
N VAL A 235 -3.71 -6.04 -21.59
CA VAL A 235 -3.81 -7.29 -22.35
C VAL A 235 -3.52 -8.50 -21.45
N ALA A 236 -2.38 -8.48 -20.77
CA ALA A 236 -1.97 -9.56 -19.89
C ALA A 236 -2.99 -9.80 -18.76
N ALA A 237 -3.46 -8.74 -18.11
CA ALA A 237 -4.46 -8.84 -17.03
C ALA A 237 -5.76 -9.44 -17.52
N ALA A 238 -6.25 -9.03 -18.69
CA ALA A 238 -7.49 -9.55 -19.28
C ALA A 238 -7.36 -11.05 -19.60
N ILE A 239 -6.27 -11.45 -20.25
CA ILE A 239 -6.04 -12.84 -20.66
C ILE A 239 -5.86 -13.76 -19.44
N GLU A 240 -4.99 -13.37 -18.50
CA GLU A 240 -4.64 -14.22 -17.35
C GLU A 240 -5.79 -14.36 -16.35
N THR A 241 -6.63 -13.34 -16.22
CA THR A 241 -7.65 -13.35 -15.17
C THR A 241 -9.07 -13.56 -15.67
N GLY A 242 -9.34 -13.30 -16.95
CA GLY A 242 -10.69 -13.26 -17.50
C GLY A 242 -11.58 -12.18 -16.88
N LYS A 243 -11.02 -11.25 -16.12
CA LYS A 243 -11.73 -10.20 -15.40
C LYS A 243 -11.80 -8.92 -16.22
N PRO A 244 -12.77 -8.04 -15.94
CA PRO A 244 -12.76 -6.69 -16.49
C PRO A 244 -11.47 -5.95 -16.08
N VAL A 245 -10.95 -5.16 -17.01
CA VAL A 245 -9.75 -4.34 -16.78
C VAL A 245 -10.09 -2.88 -16.98
N LEU A 246 -9.82 -2.05 -15.99
CA LEU A 246 -9.88 -0.60 -16.07
C LEU A 246 -8.46 -0.04 -16.19
N THR A 247 -8.15 0.55 -17.33
CA THR A 247 -6.83 1.15 -17.58
C THR A 247 -6.91 2.66 -17.40
N VAL A 248 -6.07 3.19 -16.53
CA VAL A 248 -5.94 4.63 -16.27
C VAL A 248 -4.51 5.05 -16.61
N CYS A 249 -4.35 5.67 -17.76
CA CYS A 249 -3.05 6.15 -18.24
C CYS A 249 -3.10 7.63 -18.62
N GLY A 250 -1.94 8.29 -18.59
CA GLY A 250 -1.78 9.64 -19.14
C GLY A 250 -1.79 9.61 -20.67
N ASP A 251 -2.00 10.77 -21.29
CA ASP A 251 -2.00 10.97 -22.73
C ASP A 251 -0.71 10.46 -23.40
N SER A 252 0.44 10.89 -22.90
CA SER A 252 1.74 10.45 -23.41
C SER A 252 1.98 8.95 -23.18
N ALA A 253 1.60 8.43 -22.02
CA ALA A 253 1.72 7.01 -21.72
C ALA A 253 0.88 6.16 -22.68
N PHE A 254 -0.35 6.57 -22.95
CA PHE A 254 -1.21 5.96 -23.96
C PHE A 254 -0.59 6.04 -25.37
N GLY A 255 -0.03 7.20 -25.73
CA GLY A 255 0.59 7.43 -27.05
C GLY A 255 1.74 6.48 -27.38
N PHE A 256 2.45 5.93 -26.38
CA PHE A 256 3.52 4.96 -26.61
C PHE A 256 3.04 3.59 -27.09
N SER A 257 1.86 3.15 -26.69
CA SER A 257 1.36 1.79 -26.96
C SER A 257 -0.14 1.75 -27.26
N GLY A 258 -0.73 2.86 -27.67
CA GLY A 258 -2.19 2.96 -27.93
C GLY A 258 -2.69 2.02 -29.01
N MET A 259 -1.85 1.58 -29.94
CA MET A 259 -2.21 0.59 -30.97
C MET A 259 -2.55 -0.79 -30.39
N GLU A 260 -2.14 -1.08 -29.17
CA GLU A 260 -2.51 -2.32 -28.46
C GLU A 260 -4.02 -2.41 -28.15
N ILE A 261 -4.78 -1.33 -28.35
CA ILE A 261 -6.26 -1.39 -28.31
C ILE A 261 -6.77 -2.41 -29.31
N GLU A 262 -6.19 -2.48 -30.49
CA GLU A 262 -6.57 -3.48 -31.51
C GLU A 262 -6.32 -4.91 -31.02
N THR A 263 -5.24 -5.12 -30.27
CA THR A 263 -4.93 -6.43 -29.68
C THR A 263 -5.95 -6.83 -28.59
N ILE A 264 -6.54 -5.85 -27.91
CA ILE A 264 -7.55 -6.07 -26.85
C ILE A 264 -8.92 -6.38 -27.43
N CYS A 265 -9.27 -5.83 -28.59
CA CYS A 265 -10.57 -6.02 -29.25
C CYS A 265 -10.66 -7.37 -29.98
#